data_3e5f32c9567e29728c198a8d95ade62f
#
_entry.id   3e5f32c9567e29728c198a8d95ade62f
#
_cell.length_a   1.000
_cell.length_b   1.000
_cell.length_c   1.000
_cell.angle_alpha   90.00
_cell.angle_beta   90.00
_cell.angle_gamma   90.00
#
_symmetry.space_group_name_H-M   'P 1'
#
loop_
_entity.id
_entity.type
_entity.pdbx_description
1 polymer ?
#
loop_
_entity_poly.entity_id
_entity_poly.type
_entity_poly.pdbx_seq_one_letter_code
_entity_poly.pdbx_strand_id
1 'polypeptide(L)'
;MKVLVTGFDPFGGESINPAYVAVKMLPDEIAGAQIIKREIPTSFTRGTAEVVRQIELCQPDLVLNVGQAGGAAGLRVERVAINLADARIPDNDGAQPVDEPLVQDGAPAYFAKLPVKAMVRGVQAKGYPCQLSYTAGTYVCNAVMYTVLHTVQGYPHIRAGFVHVPYAASQLEGKAAGTPAMPLADITAALAAAIEAAVQNKTDLKEQMGRLD
;
A
#
# COMPACT_ATOMS: atom_id res chain seq x y z
N MET A 1 -1.27 -6.14 -19.75
CA MET A 1 -1.34 -5.16 -18.63
C MET A 1 -0.10 -5.30 -17.77
N LYS A 2 0.49 -4.19 -17.31
CA LYS A 2 1.61 -4.18 -16.38
C LYS A 2 1.14 -3.64 -15.03
N VAL A 3 1.46 -4.34 -13.96
CA VAL A 3 1.16 -3.93 -12.58
C VAL A 3 2.48 -3.68 -11.86
N LEU A 4 2.76 -2.43 -11.49
CA LEU A 4 3.87 -2.09 -10.61
C LEU A 4 3.43 -2.32 -9.17
N VAL A 5 4.10 -3.22 -8.46
CA VAL A 5 3.87 -3.49 -7.05
C VAL A 5 5.11 -3.11 -6.27
N THR A 6 4.98 -2.18 -5.33
CA THR A 6 6.09 -1.73 -4.49
C THR A 6 5.89 -2.18 -3.04
N GLY A 7 6.98 -2.39 -2.33
CA GLY A 7 6.99 -2.60 -0.89
C GLY A 7 8.20 -1.89 -0.28
N PHE A 8 8.09 -1.53 0.99
CA PHE A 8 9.13 -0.76 1.69
C PHE A 8 10.24 -1.66 2.25
N ASP A 9 11.44 -1.08 2.36
CA ASP A 9 12.54 -1.63 3.12
C ASP A 9 12.23 -1.69 4.63
N PRO A 10 13.03 -2.41 5.45
CA PRO A 10 12.88 -2.44 6.90
C PRO A 10 13.02 -1.05 7.52
N PHE A 11 12.27 -0.76 8.59
CA PHE A 11 12.28 0.49 9.33
C PHE A 11 12.01 0.28 10.82
N GLY A 12 12.27 1.30 11.64
CA GLY A 12 11.94 1.28 13.07
C GLY A 12 12.66 0.19 13.87
N GLY A 13 13.86 -0.23 13.44
CA GLY A 13 14.65 -1.28 14.09
C GLY A 13 14.24 -2.71 13.75
N GLU A 14 13.23 -2.91 12.89
CA GLU A 14 12.83 -4.24 12.40
C GLU A 14 13.87 -4.79 11.42
N SER A 15 14.08 -6.11 11.43
CA SER A 15 14.99 -6.79 10.50
C SER A 15 14.36 -7.07 9.13
N ILE A 16 13.04 -7.07 9.04
CA ILE A 16 12.27 -7.28 7.83
C ILE A 16 11.11 -6.28 7.72
N ASN A 17 10.66 -6.03 6.50
CA ASN A 17 9.37 -5.42 6.24
C ASN A 17 8.49 -6.43 5.51
N PRO A 18 7.38 -6.92 6.11
CA PRO A 18 6.54 -7.96 5.51
C PRO A 18 5.92 -7.51 4.19
N ALA A 19 5.77 -6.21 3.97
CA ALA A 19 5.25 -5.67 2.72
C ALA A 19 6.12 -6.08 1.54
N TYR A 20 7.41 -5.75 1.55
CA TYR A 20 8.28 -6.11 0.43
C TYR A 20 8.61 -7.60 0.38
N VAL A 21 8.73 -8.27 1.54
CA VAL A 21 8.93 -9.73 1.55
C VAL A 21 7.76 -10.43 0.85
N ALA A 22 6.52 -10.06 1.15
CA ALA A 22 5.35 -10.61 0.48
C ALA A 22 5.29 -10.23 -1.01
N VAL A 23 5.64 -8.99 -1.37
CA VAL A 23 5.71 -8.54 -2.77
C VAL A 23 6.72 -9.36 -3.57
N LYS A 24 7.91 -9.68 -3.02
CA LYS A 24 8.89 -10.55 -3.68
C LYS A 24 8.35 -11.96 -3.97
N MET A 25 7.50 -12.47 -3.08
CA MET A 25 6.91 -13.82 -3.19
C MET A 25 5.73 -13.90 -4.17
N LEU A 26 5.18 -12.77 -4.65
CA LEU A 26 4.13 -12.79 -5.66
C LEU A 26 4.59 -13.52 -6.93
N PRO A 27 3.71 -14.21 -7.66
CA PRO A 27 4.04 -14.73 -8.99
C PRO A 27 4.33 -13.56 -9.95
N ASP A 28 5.02 -13.85 -11.05
CA ASP A 28 5.38 -12.84 -12.07
C ASP A 28 4.20 -12.48 -12.98
N GLU A 29 3.10 -13.25 -12.90
CA GLU A 29 1.84 -12.99 -13.59
C GLU A 29 0.65 -13.27 -12.67
N ILE A 30 -0.35 -12.36 -12.66
CA ILE A 30 -1.62 -12.51 -11.94
C ILE A 30 -2.75 -12.07 -12.88
N ALA A 31 -3.72 -12.95 -13.12
CA ALA A 31 -4.88 -12.70 -13.98
C ALA A 31 -4.51 -12.13 -15.37
N GLY A 32 -3.41 -12.64 -15.97
CA GLY A 32 -2.92 -12.19 -17.26
C GLY A 32 -2.16 -10.85 -17.25
N ALA A 33 -1.90 -10.30 -16.07
CA ALA A 33 -1.11 -9.08 -15.91
C ALA A 33 0.31 -9.40 -15.43
N GLN A 34 1.32 -8.81 -16.07
CA GLN A 34 2.72 -8.88 -15.65
C GLN A 34 2.92 -8.10 -14.35
N ILE A 35 3.56 -8.71 -13.36
CA ILE A 35 3.85 -8.12 -12.05
C ILE A 35 5.29 -7.63 -12.02
N ILE A 36 5.48 -6.33 -11.87
CA ILE A 36 6.79 -5.66 -11.73
C ILE A 36 6.96 -5.34 -10.25
N LYS A 37 7.89 -6.00 -9.58
CA LYS A 37 8.13 -5.90 -8.14
C LYS A 37 9.29 -4.96 -7.86
N ARG A 38 9.11 -3.99 -6.94
CA ARG A 38 10.16 -3.03 -6.56
C ARG A 38 10.19 -2.79 -5.06
N GLU A 39 11.40 -2.76 -4.50
CA GLU A 39 11.63 -2.23 -3.16
C GLU A 39 11.77 -0.72 -3.24
N ILE A 40 11.19 -0.01 -2.27
CA ILE A 40 11.33 1.43 -2.13
C ILE A 40 11.78 1.77 -0.70
N PRO A 41 12.59 2.83 -0.54
CA PRO A 41 13.02 3.27 0.79
C PRO A 41 11.85 3.73 1.66
N THR A 42 11.90 3.43 2.95
CA THR A 42 11.03 4.03 3.97
C THR A 42 11.54 5.44 4.28
N SER A 43 11.31 6.35 3.35
CA SER A 43 11.79 7.72 3.38
C SER A 43 10.78 8.64 2.69
N PHE A 44 10.48 9.79 3.33
CA PHE A 44 9.58 10.80 2.78
C PHE A 44 10.07 11.32 1.42
N THR A 45 11.38 11.50 1.26
CA THR A 45 11.99 12.04 0.04
C THR A 45 12.35 10.94 -0.95
N ARG A 46 13.20 9.95 -0.55
CA ARG A 46 13.69 8.93 -1.48
C ARG A 46 12.62 7.92 -1.87
N GLY A 47 11.73 7.56 -0.94
CA GLY A 47 10.64 6.61 -1.21
C GLY A 47 9.64 7.16 -2.23
N THR A 48 9.23 8.41 -2.06
CA THR A 48 8.33 9.11 -3.00
C THR A 48 8.98 9.32 -4.37
N ALA A 49 10.25 9.76 -4.40
CA ALA A 49 10.99 9.95 -5.66
C ALA A 49 11.19 8.62 -6.40
N GLU A 50 11.53 7.53 -5.69
CA GLU A 50 11.76 6.23 -6.30
C GLU A 50 10.49 5.66 -6.94
N VAL A 51 9.33 5.76 -6.27
CA VAL A 51 8.10 5.25 -6.87
C VAL A 51 7.69 6.03 -8.12
N VAL A 52 7.87 7.35 -8.14
CA VAL A 52 7.64 8.18 -9.34
C VAL A 52 8.56 7.75 -10.47
N ARG A 53 9.86 7.60 -10.19
CA ARG A 53 10.85 7.10 -11.16
C ARG A 53 10.46 5.74 -11.74
N GLN A 54 9.97 4.81 -10.91
CA GLN A 54 9.52 3.50 -11.39
C GLN A 54 8.26 3.59 -12.26
N ILE A 55 7.33 4.50 -11.97
CA ILE A 55 6.17 4.76 -12.83
C ILE A 55 6.63 5.22 -14.23
N GLU A 56 7.57 6.16 -14.29
CA GLU A 56 8.12 6.69 -15.53
C GLU A 56 8.86 5.61 -16.35
N LEU A 57 9.67 4.77 -15.69
CA LEU A 57 10.44 3.70 -16.34
C LEU A 57 9.57 2.55 -16.82
N CYS A 58 8.62 2.10 -16.00
CA CYS A 58 7.84 0.90 -16.30
C CYS A 58 6.61 1.20 -17.15
N GLN A 59 6.10 2.43 -17.10
CA GLN A 59 4.82 2.83 -17.73
C GLN A 59 3.73 1.79 -17.44
N PRO A 60 3.35 1.62 -16.14
CA PRO A 60 2.40 0.61 -15.74
C PRO A 60 0.96 1.04 -16.04
N ASP A 61 0.06 0.07 -16.16
CA ASP A 61 -1.38 0.31 -16.21
C ASP A 61 -1.98 0.46 -14.80
N LEU A 62 -1.31 -0.17 -13.81
CA LEU A 62 -1.75 -0.19 -12.43
C LEU A 62 -0.55 -0.09 -11.48
N VAL A 63 -0.67 0.72 -10.42
CA VAL A 63 0.31 0.85 -9.35
C VAL A 63 -0.34 0.44 -8.03
N LEU A 64 0.24 -0.54 -7.35
CA LEU A 64 -0.14 -0.94 -6.00
C LEU A 64 1.06 -0.79 -5.07
N ASN A 65 1.00 0.17 -4.16
CA ASN A 65 1.99 0.29 -3.10
C ASN A 65 1.54 -0.53 -1.89
N VAL A 66 2.48 -1.21 -1.24
CA VAL A 66 2.23 -2.08 -0.10
C VAL A 66 3.08 -1.64 1.07
N GLY A 67 2.45 -1.40 2.23
CA GLY A 67 3.13 -1.01 3.47
C GLY A 67 2.75 -1.88 4.65
N GLN A 68 3.51 -1.82 5.74
CA GLN A 68 3.20 -2.51 6.99
C GLN A 68 2.34 -1.62 7.89
N ALA A 69 1.23 -2.17 8.38
CA ALA A 69 0.44 -1.58 9.48
C ALA A 69 0.51 -2.48 10.70
N GLY A 70 1.41 -2.20 11.63
CA GLY A 70 1.51 -2.93 12.89
C GLY A 70 0.20 -2.86 13.69
N GLY A 71 -0.25 -4.01 14.22
CA GLY A 71 -1.52 -4.13 14.95
C GLY A 71 -2.76 -4.33 14.07
N ALA A 72 -2.63 -4.38 12.75
CA ALA A 72 -3.71 -4.79 11.88
C ALA A 72 -3.94 -6.30 11.96
N ALA A 73 -5.20 -6.74 12.03
CA ALA A 73 -5.55 -8.17 12.06
C ALA A 73 -5.62 -8.80 10.65
N GLY A 74 -5.52 -8.00 9.60
CA GLY A 74 -5.56 -8.44 8.20
C GLY A 74 -5.18 -7.31 7.27
N LEU A 75 -5.38 -7.49 5.96
CA LEU A 75 -5.09 -6.47 4.97
C LEU A 75 -6.04 -5.28 5.13
N ARG A 76 -5.53 -4.08 4.84
CA ARG A 76 -6.31 -2.83 4.75
C ARG A 76 -6.11 -2.23 3.37
N VAL A 77 -7.19 -2.14 2.59
CA VAL A 77 -7.19 -1.44 1.31
C VAL A 77 -7.50 0.02 1.56
N GLU A 78 -6.54 0.90 1.28
CA GLU A 78 -6.65 2.32 1.62
C GLU A 78 -7.51 3.08 0.59
N ARG A 79 -8.49 3.84 1.09
CA ARG A 79 -9.44 4.60 0.27
C ARG A 79 -8.91 5.97 -0.12
N VAL A 80 -8.13 6.61 0.75
CA VAL A 80 -7.76 8.02 0.62
C VAL A 80 -6.36 8.28 1.18
N ALA A 81 -5.61 9.16 0.52
CA ALA A 81 -4.40 9.77 1.04
C ALA A 81 -4.62 11.28 1.20
N ILE A 82 -3.98 11.88 2.21
CA ILE A 82 -4.09 13.30 2.54
C ILE A 82 -2.76 14.03 2.34
N ASN A 83 -2.83 15.33 2.05
CA ASN A 83 -1.66 16.18 1.85
C ASN A 83 -1.03 16.63 3.18
N LEU A 84 -0.59 15.65 3.97
CA LEU A 84 -0.04 15.89 5.30
C LEU A 84 1.08 14.91 5.60
N ALA A 85 2.22 15.44 6.05
CA ALA A 85 3.30 14.71 6.70
C ALA A 85 3.37 15.13 8.17
N ASP A 86 3.11 14.18 9.06
CA ASP A 86 3.24 14.35 10.51
C ASP A 86 3.75 13.03 11.11
N ALA A 87 5.03 13.01 11.49
CA ALA A 87 5.78 11.79 11.76
C ALA A 87 6.06 11.62 13.26
N ARG A 88 5.47 10.56 13.85
CA ARG A 88 5.74 10.21 15.26
C ARG A 88 7.18 9.71 15.50
N ILE A 89 7.82 9.14 14.49
CA ILE A 89 9.19 8.65 14.50
C ILE A 89 9.91 9.14 13.24
N PRO A 90 11.26 9.29 13.27
CA PRO A 90 12.00 9.61 12.04
C PRO A 90 11.87 8.48 11.01
N ASP A 91 12.00 8.84 9.74
CA ASP A 91 12.16 7.88 8.65
C ASP A 91 13.60 7.32 8.61
N ASN A 92 13.90 6.45 7.62
CA ASN A 92 15.25 5.85 7.52
C ASN A 92 16.36 6.85 7.16
N ASP A 93 16.01 8.08 6.75
CA ASP A 93 16.95 9.16 6.48
C ASP A 93 17.02 10.19 7.64
N GLY A 94 16.26 9.96 8.72
CA GLY A 94 16.21 10.84 9.89
C GLY A 94 15.20 11.99 9.74
N ALA A 95 14.42 12.06 8.67
CA ALA A 95 13.40 13.08 8.50
C ALA A 95 12.17 12.80 9.40
N GLN A 96 11.74 13.82 10.12
CA GLN A 96 10.58 13.76 11.03
C GLN A 96 9.74 15.02 10.88
N PRO A 97 9.00 15.17 9.78
CA PRO A 97 8.14 16.33 9.55
C PRO A 97 7.01 16.43 10.58
N VAL A 98 6.54 17.65 10.85
CA VAL A 98 5.42 17.96 11.73
C VAL A 98 4.50 18.94 11.01
N ASP A 99 3.24 18.53 10.76
CA ASP A 99 2.20 19.34 10.11
C ASP A 99 2.63 19.96 8.77
N GLU A 100 3.44 19.25 7.97
CA GLU A 100 3.93 19.75 6.69
C GLU A 100 3.09 19.22 5.52
N PRO A 101 2.84 20.03 4.46
CA PRO A 101 2.24 19.53 3.24
C PRO A 101 3.24 18.64 2.47
N LEU A 102 2.76 17.52 1.92
CA LEU A 102 3.57 16.65 1.05
C LEU A 102 3.86 17.30 -0.30
N VAL A 103 2.90 18.03 -0.84
CA VAL A 103 3.02 18.81 -2.06
C VAL A 103 2.47 20.21 -1.79
N GLN A 104 3.34 21.22 -1.94
CA GLN A 104 2.94 22.62 -1.80
C GLN A 104 1.84 22.91 -2.85
N ASP A 105 0.76 23.55 -2.43
CA ASP A 105 -0.41 23.85 -3.28
C ASP A 105 -1.10 22.61 -3.89
N GLY A 106 -0.80 21.41 -3.39
CA GLY A 106 -1.49 20.17 -3.77
C GLY A 106 -2.91 20.10 -3.22
N ALA A 107 -3.77 19.28 -3.84
CA ALA A 107 -5.12 19.05 -3.33
C ALA A 107 -5.08 18.49 -1.89
N PRO A 108 -6.06 18.81 -1.02
CA PRO A 108 -6.07 18.33 0.37
C PRO A 108 -6.04 16.79 0.49
N ALA A 109 -6.60 16.09 -0.50
CA ALA A 109 -6.65 14.62 -0.52
C ALA A 109 -6.86 14.09 -1.94
N TYR A 110 -6.44 12.83 -2.15
CA TYR A 110 -6.75 12.04 -3.34
C TYR A 110 -7.36 10.71 -2.95
N PHE A 111 -8.44 10.32 -3.61
CA PHE A 111 -9.00 8.98 -3.51
C PHE A 111 -8.23 8.00 -4.39
N ALA A 112 -8.08 6.75 -3.89
CA ALA A 112 -7.54 5.65 -4.67
C ALA A 112 -8.31 5.49 -5.99
N LYS A 113 -7.58 5.25 -7.08
CA LYS A 113 -8.12 4.98 -8.42
C LYS A 113 -8.33 3.49 -8.70
N LEU A 114 -8.07 2.63 -7.71
CA LEU A 114 -8.34 1.19 -7.76
C LEU A 114 -9.77 0.87 -7.31
N PRO A 115 -10.32 -0.29 -7.72
CA PRO A 115 -11.62 -0.76 -7.29
C PRO A 115 -11.53 -1.35 -5.87
N VAL A 116 -11.37 -0.47 -4.87
CA VAL A 116 -10.99 -0.83 -3.49
C VAL A 116 -11.97 -1.77 -2.80
N LYS A 117 -13.27 -1.65 -3.09
CA LYS A 117 -14.29 -2.56 -2.54
C LYS A 117 -14.24 -3.93 -3.20
N ALA A 118 -14.03 -4.00 -4.51
CA ALA A 118 -13.82 -5.25 -5.21
C ALA A 118 -12.55 -5.96 -4.70
N MET A 119 -11.47 -5.21 -4.41
CA MET A 119 -10.26 -5.76 -3.81
C MET A 119 -10.54 -6.37 -2.43
N VAL A 120 -11.24 -5.65 -1.55
CA VAL A 120 -11.63 -6.19 -0.23
C VAL A 120 -12.43 -7.48 -0.38
N ARG A 121 -13.43 -7.51 -1.26
CA ARG A 121 -14.25 -8.71 -1.50
C ARG A 121 -13.46 -9.85 -2.12
N GLY A 122 -12.55 -9.58 -3.05
CA GLY A 122 -11.68 -10.58 -3.65
C GLY A 122 -10.81 -11.29 -2.61
N VAL A 123 -10.23 -10.53 -1.67
CA VAL A 123 -9.43 -11.08 -0.57
C VAL A 123 -10.30 -11.89 0.39
N GLN A 124 -11.46 -11.35 0.79
CA GLN A 124 -12.40 -12.04 1.70
C GLN A 124 -12.95 -13.33 1.09
N ALA A 125 -13.22 -13.37 -0.21
CA ALA A 125 -13.69 -14.56 -0.92
C ALA A 125 -12.66 -15.71 -0.94
N LYS A 126 -11.36 -15.39 -0.77
CA LYS A 126 -10.28 -16.39 -0.60
C LYS A 126 -10.07 -16.79 0.87
N GLY A 127 -10.90 -16.28 1.80
CA GLY A 127 -10.84 -16.62 3.24
C GLY A 127 -9.86 -15.79 4.06
N TYR A 128 -9.25 -14.73 3.50
CA TYR A 128 -8.32 -13.89 4.23
C TYR A 128 -9.00 -12.65 4.83
N PRO A 129 -8.59 -12.21 6.04
CA PRO A 129 -9.14 -11.01 6.65
C PRO A 129 -8.70 -9.77 5.86
N CYS A 130 -9.67 -8.97 5.47
CA CYS A 130 -9.45 -7.72 4.74
C CYS A 130 -10.55 -6.72 5.03
N GLN A 131 -10.20 -5.44 5.10
CA GLN A 131 -11.15 -4.34 5.30
C GLN A 131 -10.80 -3.12 4.47
N LEU A 132 -11.81 -2.28 4.19
CA LEU A 132 -11.59 -0.95 3.65
C LEU A 132 -11.09 -0.02 4.75
N SER A 133 -10.06 0.78 4.47
CA SER A 133 -9.48 1.76 5.38
C SER A 133 -9.65 3.16 4.82
N TYR A 134 -9.90 4.13 5.71
CA TYR A 134 -10.11 5.54 5.36
C TYR A 134 -8.94 6.42 5.79
N THR A 135 -7.82 5.83 6.19
CA THR A 135 -6.59 6.58 6.48
C THR A 135 -5.36 5.69 6.35
N ALA A 136 -4.41 6.15 5.54
CA ALA A 136 -3.07 5.57 5.45
C ALA A 136 -2.12 6.13 6.54
N GLY A 137 -2.65 6.90 7.50
CA GLY A 137 -1.87 7.64 8.49
C GLY A 137 -1.29 8.94 7.92
N THR A 138 -0.18 9.40 8.52
CA THR A 138 0.52 10.64 8.15
C THR A 138 2.04 10.42 8.00
N TYR A 139 2.48 9.17 8.00
CA TYR A 139 3.86 8.76 7.83
C TYR A 139 4.17 8.45 6.35
N VAL A 140 5.30 7.83 6.07
CA VAL A 140 5.81 7.55 4.71
C VAL A 140 4.81 6.80 3.83
N CYS A 141 3.96 5.91 4.40
CA CYS A 141 2.93 5.21 3.63
C CYS A 141 1.93 6.17 2.99
N ASN A 142 1.42 7.14 3.77
CA ASN A 142 0.55 8.19 3.25
C ASN A 142 1.29 9.08 2.24
N ALA A 143 2.55 9.42 2.51
CA ALA A 143 3.36 10.24 1.60
C ALA A 143 3.52 9.57 0.24
N VAL A 144 3.87 8.29 0.20
CA VAL A 144 3.98 7.52 -1.06
C VAL A 144 2.64 7.40 -1.75
N MET A 145 1.56 7.04 -1.04
CA MET A 145 0.23 6.93 -1.63
C MET A 145 -0.23 8.28 -2.21
N TYR A 146 -0.06 9.37 -1.45
CA TYR A 146 -0.45 10.71 -1.91
C TYR A 146 0.35 11.12 -3.15
N THR A 147 1.68 11.00 -3.11
CA THR A 147 2.56 11.36 -4.23
C THR A 147 2.23 10.59 -5.50
N VAL A 148 2.00 9.27 -5.39
CA VAL A 148 1.59 8.45 -6.53
C VAL A 148 0.25 8.92 -7.09
N LEU A 149 -0.76 9.14 -6.23
CA LEU A 149 -2.09 9.60 -6.66
C LEU A 149 -2.04 11.00 -7.28
N HIS A 150 -1.18 11.89 -6.77
CA HIS A 150 -0.90 13.20 -7.36
C HIS A 150 -0.26 13.06 -8.75
N THR A 151 0.82 12.27 -8.85
CA THR A 151 1.55 12.03 -10.11
C THR A 151 0.64 11.49 -11.21
N VAL A 152 -0.20 10.49 -10.89
CA VAL A 152 -1.09 9.87 -11.89
C VAL A 152 -2.30 10.74 -12.28
N GLN A 153 -2.42 11.97 -11.77
CA GLN A 153 -3.34 12.95 -12.37
C GLN A 153 -2.90 13.31 -13.80
N GLY A 154 -1.58 13.33 -14.06
CA GLY A 154 -1.02 13.53 -15.41
C GLY A 154 -1.08 12.30 -16.31
N TYR A 155 -1.46 11.13 -15.79
CA TYR A 155 -1.51 9.85 -16.51
C TYR A 155 -2.88 9.19 -16.35
N PRO A 156 -3.92 9.64 -17.06
CA PRO A 156 -5.31 9.22 -16.80
C PRO A 156 -5.57 7.72 -17.04
N HIS A 157 -4.69 7.03 -17.77
CA HIS A 157 -4.75 5.57 -17.99
C HIS A 157 -4.19 4.76 -16.80
N ILE A 158 -3.38 5.37 -15.92
CA ILE A 158 -2.80 4.68 -14.76
C ILE A 158 -3.78 4.72 -13.59
N ARG A 159 -4.10 3.55 -13.04
CA ARG A 159 -4.85 3.40 -11.80
C ARG A 159 -3.90 3.12 -10.66
N ALA A 160 -4.09 3.75 -9.51
CA ALA A 160 -3.17 3.62 -8.39
C ALA A 160 -3.91 3.52 -7.05
N GLY A 161 -3.26 2.87 -6.08
CA GLY A 161 -3.75 2.73 -4.72
C GLY A 161 -2.71 2.12 -3.78
N PHE A 162 -3.16 1.79 -2.58
CA PHE A 162 -2.32 1.33 -1.49
C PHE A 162 -2.99 0.23 -0.68
N VAL A 163 -2.20 -0.74 -0.22
CA VAL A 163 -2.64 -1.78 0.71
C VAL A 163 -1.67 -1.86 1.88
N HIS A 164 -2.19 -1.82 3.09
CA HIS A 164 -1.44 -2.17 4.28
C HIS A 164 -1.57 -3.66 4.58
N VAL A 165 -0.45 -4.29 4.97
CA VAL A 165 -0.39 -5.66 5.47
C VAL A 165 -0.06 -5.67 6.96
N PRO A 166 -0.52 -6.68 7.73
CA PRO A 166 -0.18 -6.82 9.14
C PRO A 166 1.29 -7.20 9.34
N TYR A 167 1.71 -7.31 10.60
CA TYR A 167 2.97 -7.97 10.93
C TYR A 167 3.01 -9.39 10.36
N ALA A 168 4.19 -9.82 9.91
CA ALA A 168 4.44 -11.24 9.69
C ALA A 168 4.51 -11.99 11.03
N ALA A 169 4.06 -13.24 11.06
CA ALA A 169 4.12 -14.06 12.28
C ALA A 169 5.55 -14.16 12.87
N SER A 170 6.58 -14.07 12.02
CA SER A 170 7.99 -14.05 12.43
C SER A 170 8.43 -12.77 13.15
N GLN A 171 7.63 -11.70 13.13
CA GLN A 171 7.94 -10.42 13.80
C GLN A 171 7.36 -10.33 15.21
N LEU A 172 6.71 -11.37 15.73
CA LEU A 172 6.03 -11.31 17.03
C LEU A 172 6.97 -11.36 18.24
N GLU A 173 8.23 -11.74 18.03
CA GLU A 173 9.23 -11.74 19.10
C GLU A 173 9.39 -10.30 19.64
N GLY A 174 9.32 -10.15 20.97
CA GLY A 174 9.40 -8.85 21.65
C GLY A 174 8.16 -7.95 21.57
N LYS A 175 7.09 -8.38 20.87
CA LYS A 175 5.83 -7.64 20.82
C LYS A 175 4.87 -8.04 21.96
N ALA A 176 3.92 -7.18 22.26
CA ALA A 176 2.90 -7.46 23.29
C ALA A 176 2.12 -8.74 22.97
N ALA A 177 1.75 -9.49 24.01
CA ALA A 177 0.92 -10.68 23.87
C ALA A 177 -0.42 -10.34 23.18
N GLY A 178 -0.83 -11.17 22.20
CA GLY A 178 -2.04 -10.94 21.43
C GLY A 178 -1.88 -9.94 20.26
N THR A 179 -0.66 -9.45 19.98
CA THR A 179 -0.41 -8.65 18.78
C THR A 179 -0.81 -9.44 17.53
N PRO A 180 -1.74 -8.91 16.69
CA PRO A 180 -2.15 -9.63 15.49
C PRO A 180 -1.04 -9.68 14.45
N ALA A 181 -0.94 -10.84 13.78
CA ALA A 181 -0.01 -11.08 12.69
C ALA A 181 -0.58 -12.13 11.74
N MET A 182 0.01 -12.24 10.55
CA MET A 182 -0.34 -13.28 9.57
C MET A 182 0.93 -14.00 9.09
N PRO A 183 0.85 -15.29 8.71
CA PRO A 183 1.93 -15.95 7.97
C PRO A 183 2.26 -15.20 6.67
N LEU A 184 3.52 -15.09 6.31
CA LEU A 184 3.94 -14.41 5.07
C LEU A 184 3.29 -15.02 3.82
N ALA A 185 3.10 -16.34 3.80
CA ALA A 185 2.42 -17.02 2.71
C ALA A 185 0.96 -16.54 2.55
N ASP A 186 0.24 -16.33 3.67
CA ASP A 186 -1.12 -15.84 3.66
C ASP A 186 -1.19 -14.35 3.28
N ILE A 187 -0.24 -13.53 3.74
CA ILE A 187 -0.11 -12.14 3.30
C ILE A 187 0.09 -12.08 1.78
N THR A 188 0.99 -12.92 1.24
CA THR A 188 1.25 -12.99 -0.20
C THR A 188 0.02 -13.44 -0.99
N ALA A 189 -0.68 -14.48 -0.54
CA ALA A 189 -1.88 -14.98 -1.19
C ALA A 189 -3.03 -13.94 -1.15
N ALA A 190 -3.19 -13.24 -0.03
CA ALA A 190 -4.16 -12.16 0.12
C ALA A 190 -3.83 -10.96 -0.80
N LEU A 191 -2.54 -10.59 -0.94
CA LEU A 191 -2.09 -9.56 -1.89
C LEU A 191 -2.35 -9.99 -3.33
N ALA A 192 -2.08 -11.25 -3.69
CA ALA A 192 -2.37 -11.78 -5.03
C ALA A 192 -3.87 -11.70 -5.34
N ALA A 193 -4.74 -12.04 -4.39
CA ALA A 193 -6.18 -11.91 -4.53
C ALA A 193 -6.64 -10.44 -4.69
N ALA A 194 -6.02 -9.50 -3.96
CA ALA A 194 -6.29 -8.07 -4.12
C ALA A 194 -5.88 -7.56 -5.51
N ILE A 195 -4.73 -7.99 -6.02
CA ILE A 195 -4.24 -7.64 -7.36
C ILE A 195 -5.15 -8.26 -8.43
N GLU A 196 -5.51 -9.54 -8.29
CA GLU A 196 -6.46 -10.22 -9.20
C GLU A 196 -7.76 -9.42 -9.32
N ALA A 197 -8.36 -9.03 -8.18
CA ALA A 197 -9.57 -8.22 -8.16
C ALA A 197 -9.37 -6.84 -8.82
N ALA A 198 -8.21 -6.19 -8.61
CA ALA A 198 -7.90 -4.90 -9.22
C ALA A 198 -7.72 -4.98 -10.74
N VAL A 199 -7.15 -6.08 -11.24
CA VAL A 199 -6.97 -6.36 -12.68
C VAL A 199 -8.31 -6.64 -13.35
N GLN A 200 -9.15 -7.48 -12.75
CA GLN A 200 -10.42 -7.95 -13.33
C GLN A 200 -11.53 -6.89 -13.28
N ASN A 201 -11.46 -5.92 -12.36
CA ASN A 201 -12.51 -4.93 -12.19
C ASN A 201 -12.01 -3.54 -12.61
N LYS A 202 -12.61 -2.98 -13.67
CA LYS A 202 -12.34 -1.60 -14.13
C LYS A 202 -13.06 -0.54 -13.28
N THR A 203 -14.21 -0.88 -12.73
CA THR A 203 -15.05 -0.04 -11.88
C THR A 203 -15.24 -0.71 -10.52
N ASP A 204 -15.42 0.10 -9.47
CA ASP A 204 -15.61 -0.41 -8.12
C ASP A 204 -17.04 -0.89 -7.86
N LEU A 205 -17.23 -1.71 -6.85
CA LEU A 205 -18.52 -2.20 -6.42
C LEU A 205 -19.34 -1.07 -5.75
N LYS A 206 -20.64 -1.03 -6.04
CA LYS A 206 -21.62 -0.18 -5.33
C LYS A 206 -22.15 -0.93 -4.11
N GLU A 207 -21.38 -0.97 -3.06
CA GLU A 207 -21.67 -1.71 -1.84
C GLU A 207 -21.35 -0.86 -0.61
N GLN A 208 -22.08 -1.09 0.51
CA GLN A 208 -21.81 -0.40 1.76
C GLN A 208 -20.62 -1.04 2.47
N MET A 209 -19.56 -0.27 2.70
CA MET A 209 -18.38 -0.65 3.49
C MET A 209 -17.96 0.50 4.42
N GLY A 210 -18.84 1.47 4.63
CA GLY A 210 -18.61 2.57 5.55
C GLY A 210 -18.61 2.10 7.01
N ARG A 211 -18.02 2.93 7.88
CA ARG A 211 -18.02 2.73 9.33
C ARG A 211 -18.91 3.76 10.00
N LEU A 212 -19.35 3.47 11.22
CA LEU A 212 -20.11 4.40 12.06
C LEU A 212 -19.19 5.23 12.97
N ASP A 213 -17.92 4.83 13.11
CA ASP A 213 -16.86 5.38 13.96
C ASP A 213 -15.55 5.55 13.19
#